data_1873369a70bf80c27392a512f0d21ef5
#
_entry.id   1873369a70bf80c27392a512f0d21ef5
#
_cell.length_a   1.000
_cell.length_b   1.000
_cell.length_c   1.000
_cell.angle_alpha   90.00
_cell.angle_beta   90.00
_cell.angle_gamma   90.00
#
_symmetry.space_group_name_H-M   'P 1'
#
loop_
_entity.id
_entity.type
_entity.pdbx_description
1 polymer ?
#
loop_
_entity_poly.entity_id
_entity_poly.type
_entity_poly.pdbx_seq_one_letter_code
_entity_poly.pdbx_strand_id
1 'polypeptide(L)'
;MQVNGELYQQALGEELRLLRKRRGWTRKQLNQHLQSDISLQTLATYELGTRQCSVVRLAEICVALGEQPHELLARVDRTVFAAAPGDVQIDLIKVASVDEPDLLPLQRWAAGRLEQPGHSTQICLNKAAVEQMAELCGLAPETLLDRLRELAVGGDGHR
;
A
#
# COMPACT_ATOMS: atom_id res chain seq x y z
N MET A 1 -11.06 -6.61 -10.12
CA MET A 1 -9.64 -6.35 -9.80
C MET A 1 -8.88 -7.65 -10.01
N GLN A 2 -7.90 -7.67 -10.90
CA GLN A 2 -7.14 -8.89 -11.22
C GLN A 2 -5.73 -8.74 -10.65
N VAL A 3 -5.30 -9.70 -9.82
CA VAL A 3 -3.96 -9.71 -9.24
C VAL A 3 -2.97 -10.28 -10.26
N ASN A 4 -1.97 -9.50 -10.64
CA ASN A 4 -0.83 -10.01 -11.41
C ASN A 4 0.15 -10.69 -10.43
N GLY A 5 0.12 -12.04 -10.40
CA GLY A 5 0.92 -12.83 -9.45
C GLY A 5 2.42 -12.67 -9.63
N GLU A 6 2.92 -12.49 -10.85
CA GLU A 6 4.35 -12.30 -11.13
C GLU A 6 4.81 -10.94 -10.60
N LEU A 7 4.06 -9.88 -10.89
CA LEU A 7 4.35 -8.54 -10.40
C LEU A 7 4.33 -8.49 -8.87
N TYR A 8 3.34 -9.16 -8.26
CA TYR A 8 3.24 -9.24 -6.80
C TYR A 8 4.43 -9.95 -6.16
N GLN A 9 4.87 -11.07 -6.74
CA GLN A 9 6.05 -11.80 -6.28
C GLN A 9 7.34 -11.00 -6.43
N GLN A 10 7.51 -10.29 -7.54
CA GLN A 10 8.66 -9.41 -7.76
C GLN A 10 8.70 -8.27 -6.73
N ALA A 11 7.58 -7.60 -6.51
CA ALA A 11 7.47 -6.54 -5.51
C ALA A 11 7.75 -7.06 -4.08
N LEU A 12 7.20 -8.23 -3.74
CA LEU A 12 7.46 -8.90 -2.46
C LEU A 12 8.96 -9.23 -2.29
N GLY A 13 9.57 -9.81 -3.30
CA GLY A 13 10.99 -10.16 -3.29
C GLY A 13 11.89 -8.95 -3.11
N GLU A 14 11.61 -7.83 -3.79
CA GLU A 14 12.38 -6.60 -3.65
C GLU A 14 12.21 -5.98 -2.26
N GLU A 15 11.00 -5.99 -1.67
CA GLU A 15 10.79 -5.51 -0.30
C GLU A 15 11.59 -6.34 0.73
N LEU A 16 11.60 -7.67 0.60
CA LEU A 16 12.43 -8.55 1.44
C LEU A 16 13.93 -8.24 1.30
N ARG A 17 14.39 -8.04 0.07
CA ARG A 17 15.77 -7.66 -0.22
C ARG A 17 16.13 -6.31 0.39
N LEU A 18 15.25 -5.31 0.28
CA LEU A 18 15.45 -3.98 0.85
C LEU A 18 15.54 -4.03 2.38
N LEU A 19 14.64 -4.78 3.05
CA LEU A 19 14.67 -4.97 4.49
C LEU A 19 15.98 -5.61 4.95
N ARG A 20 16.41 -6.67 4.28
CA ARG A 20 17.69 -7.31 4.59
C ARG A 20 18.86 -6.34 4.43
N LYS A 21 18.88 -5.56 3.34
CA LYS A 21 19.93 -4.56 3.10
C LYS A 21 19.93 -3.44 4.14
N ARG A 22 18.75 -2.98 4.56
CA ARG A 22 18.63 -1.97 5.64
C ARG A 22 19.25 -2.44 6.94
N ARG A 23 19.21 -3.76 7.20
CA ARG A 23 19.92 -4.38 8.33
C ARG A 23 21.41 -4.58 8.10
N GLY A 24 21.91 -4.29 6.90
CA GLY A 24 23.31 -4.54 6.53
C GLY A 24 23.64 -6.03 6.39
N TRP A 25 22.64 -6.92 6.27
CA TRP A 25 22.85 -8.37 6.28
C TRP A 25 23.06 -8.92 4.87
N THR A 26 23.98 -9.90 4.80
CA THR A 26 24.07 -10.83 3.67
C THR A 26 22.94 -11.85 3.75
N ARG A 27 22.66 -12.56 2.65
CA ARG A 27 21.69 -13.69 2.67
C ARG A 27 22.09 -14.77 3.65
N LYS A 28 23.40 -15.03 3.80
CA LYS A 28 23.93 -15.99 4.78
C LYS A 28 23.59 -15.58 6.22
N GLN A 29 23.76 -14.31 6.55
CA GLN A 29 23.40 -13.80 7.88
C GLN A 29 21.89 -13.85 8.12
N LEU A 30 21.06 -13.47 7.15
CA LEU A 30 19.61 -13.64 7.29
C LEU A 30 19.25 -15.11 7.51
N ASN A 31 19.82 -16.04 6.73
CA ASN A 31 19.53 -17.46 6.86
C ASN A 31 19.86 -18.00 8.25
N GLN A 32 20.93 -17.51 8.90
CA GLN A 32 21.30 -17.90 10.26
C GLN A 32 20.28 -17.47 11.33
N HIS A 33 19.43 -16.50 11.03
CA HIS A 33 18.36 -16.02 11.93
C HIS A 33 17.00 -16.67 11.67
N LEU A 34 16.90 -17.50 10.62
CA LEU A 34 15.67 -18.25 10.34
C LEU A 34 15.60 -19.49 11.24
N GLN A 35 14.39 -19.85 11.65
CA GLN A 35 14.16 -21.04 12.48
C GLN A 35 14.27 -22.33 11.69
N SER A 36 14.03 -22.27 10.39
CA SER A 36 14.05 -23.42 9.49
C SER A 36 15.14 -23.27 8.45
N ASP A 37 15.86 -24.36 8.20
CA ASP A 37 16.91 -24.43 7.19
C ASP A 37 16.34 -24.25 5.78
N ILE A 38 16.77 -23.18 5.11
CA ILE A 38 16.57 -23.01 3.67
C ILE A 38 17.92 -22.79 3.00
N SER A 39 18.04 -23.22 1.74
CA SER A 39 19.26 -22.96 1.01
C SER A 39 19.39 -21.46 0.68
N LEU A 40 20.63 -20.96 0.58
CA LEU A 40 20.90 -19.61 0.14
C LEU A 40 20.33 -19.34 -1.27
N GLN A 41 20.29 -20.39 -2.10
CA GLN A 41 19.66 -20.33 -3.43
C GLN A 41 18.15 -20.10 -3.32
N THR A 42 17.47 -20.80 -2.42
CA THR A 42 16.03 -20.60 -2.18
C THR A 42 15.75 -19.18 -1.71
N LEU A 43 16.54 -18.66 -0.76
CA LEU A 43 16.40 -17.29 -0.30
C LEU A 43 16.63 -16.27 -1.44
N ALA A 44 17.61 -16.54 -2.31
CA ALA A 44 17.87 -15.72 -3.48
C ALA A 44 16.67 -15.70 -4.44
N THR A 45 16.02 -16.85 -4.67
CA THR A 45 14.83 -16.94 -5.54
C THR A 45 13.60 -16.23 -4.96
N TYR A 46 13.46 -16.19 -3.63
CA TYR A 46 12.44 -15.38 -2.97
C TYR A 46 12.68 -13.88 -3.19
N GLU A 47 13.90 -13.39 -2.98
CA GLU A 47 14.26 -11.98 -3.20
C GLU A 47 14.18 -11.55 -4.67
N LEU A 48 14.36 -12.47 -5.61
CA LEU A 48 14.20 -12.22 -7.04
C LEU A 48 12.74 -12.31 -7.51
N GLY A 49 11.82 -12.79 -6.66
CA GLY A 49 10.43 -12.99 -7.03
C GLY A 49 10.19 -14.12 -8.03
N THR A 50 11.18 -15.01 -8.22
CA THR A 50 11.08 -16.15 -9.16
C THR A 50 10.50 -17.40 -8.54
N ARG A 51 10.33 -17.43 -7.23
CA ARG A 51 9.73 -18.54 -6.48
C ARG A 51 8.70 -18.02 -5.49
N GLN A 52 7.57 -18.72 -5.40
CA GLN A 52 6.53 -18.39 -4.42
C GLN A 52 7.00 -18.66 -3.00
N CYS A 53 6.80 -17.69 -2.12
CA CYS A 53 7.03 -17.82 -0.69
C CYS A 53 5.70 -18.17 -0.01
N SER A 54 5.67 -19.23 0.79
CA SER A 54 4.48 -19.53 1.60
C SER A 54 4.28 -18.45 2.67
N VAL A 55 3.03 -18.25 3.12
CA VAL A 55 2.70 -17.28 4.17
C VAL A 55 3.50 -17.51 5.44
N VAL A 56 3.67 -18.79 5.84
CA VAL A 56 4.45 -19.15 7.04
C VAL A 56 5.91 -18.78 6.86
N ARG A 57 6.47 -19.05 5.69
CA ARG A 57 7.87 -18.70 5.40
C ARG A 57 8.07 -17.18 5.34
N LEU A 58 7.11 -16.46 4.78
CA LEU A 58 7.12 -15.00 4.77
C LEU A 58 7.14 -14.44 6.20
N ALA A 59 6.26 -14.96 7.06
CA ALA A 59 6.20 -14.54 8.47
C ALA A 59 7.53 -14.80 9.20
N GLU A 60 8.15 -15.96 8.99
CA GLU A 60 9.44 -16.31 9.56
C GLU A 60 10.55 -15.34 9.13
N ILE A 61 10.62 -15.01 7.83
CA ILE A 61 11.60 -14.05 7.29
C ILE A 61 11.34 -12.64 7.86
N CYS A 62 10.09 -12.22 7.93
CA CYS A 62 9.72 -10.92 8.51
C CYS A 62 10.14 -10.82 9.98
N VAL A 63 9.84 -11.83 10.80
CA VAL A 63 10.24 -11.88 12.20
C VAL A 63 11.76 -11.81 12.34
N ALA A 64 12.52 -12.57 11.55
CA ALA A 64 13.98 -12.51 11.54
C ALA A 64 14.50 -11.10 11.17
N LEU A 65 13.82 -10.43 10.26
CA LEU A 65 14.13 -9.04 9.87
C LEU A 65 13.57 -7.99 10.84
N GLY A 66 12.82 -8.37 11.89
CA GLY A 66 12.19 -7.47 12.85
C GLY A 66 11.12 -6.60 12.22
N GLU A 67 10.41 -7.15 11.25
CA GLU A 67 9.32 -6.49 10.54
C GLU A 67 8.00 -7.23 10.80
N GLN A 68 6.90 -6.51 10.77
CA GLN A 68 5.57 -7.13 10.81
C GLN A 68 5.15 -7.57 9.39
N PRO A 69 4.68 -8.83 9.19
CA PRO A 69 4.28 -9.29 7.87
C PRO A 69 3.23 -8.42 7.18
N HIS A 70 2.28 -7.88 7.95
CA HIS A 70 1.23 -7.00 7.40
C HIS A 70 1.77 -5.65 6.93
N GLU A 71 2.81 -5.10 7.57
CA GLU A 71 3.44 -3.85 7.13
C GLU A 71 4.23 -4.04 5.84
N LEU A 72 4.93 -5.18 5.72
CA LEU A 72 5.60 -5.53 4.48
C LEU A 72 4.59 -5.70 3.33
N LEU A 73 3.51 -6.46 3.57
CA LEU A 73 2.46 -6.66 2.56
C LEU A 73 1.77 -5.34 2.17
N ALA A 74 1.54 -4.44 3.13
CA ALA A 74 0.99 -3.12 2.82
C ALA A 74 1.91 -2.29 1.92
N ARG A 75 3.23 -2.45 1.99
CA ARG A 75 4.17 -1.81 1.05
C ARG A 75 4.12 -2.47 -0.34
N VAL A 76 4.07 -3.80 -0.37
CA VAL A 76 3.89 -4.55 -1.63
C VAL A 76 2.61 -4.13 -2.33
N ASP A 77 1.49 -4.07 -1.60
CA ASP A 77 0.21 -3.63 -2.13
C ASP A 77 0.29 -2.22 -2.72
N ARG A 78 0.92 -1.29 -2.03
CA ARG A 78 1.14 0.07 -2.55
C ARG A 78 1.97 0.07 -3.83
N THR A 79 2.94 -0.83 -3.97
CA THR A 79 3.77 -0.93 -5.17
C THR A 79 3.03 -1.56 -6.33
N VAL A 80 2.31 -2.65 -6.09
CA VAL A 80 1.62 -3.45 -7.13
C VAL A 80 0.32 -2.79 -7.58
N PHE A 81 -0.40 -2.23 -6.63
CA PHE A 81 -1.65 -1.53 -6.85
C PHE A 81 -1.47 -0.01 -6.84
N ALA A 82 -0.19 0.47 -6.86
CA ALA A 82 0.09 1.88 -7.07
C ALA A 82 -0.69 2.35 -8.30
N ALA A 83 -1.42 3.37 -8.05
CA ALA A 83 -2.44 3.99 -8.88
C ALA A 83 -2.23 3.74 -10.38
N ALA A 84 -3.13 3.01 -11.00
CA ALA A 84 -3.30 3.07 -12.45
C ALA A 84 -3.48 4.54 -12.86
N PRO A 85 -3.15 4.94 -14.08
CA PRO A 85 -3.40 6.30 -14.54
C PRO A 85 -4.88 6.68 -14.28
N GLY A 86 -5.12 7.62 -13.36
CA GLY A 86 -6.46 7.99 -12.90
C GLY A 86 -6.87 7.52 -11.51
N ASP A 87 -6.05 6.70 -10.84
CA ASP A 87 -6.23 6.37 -9.42
C ASP A 87 -5.64 7.50 -8.55
N VAL A 88 -6.24 7.75 -7.40
CA VAL A 88 -5.76 8.77 -6.46
C VAL A 88 -5.72 8.21 -5.04
N GLN A 89 -4.61 8.43 -4.35
CA GLN A 89 -4.54 8.16 -2.91
C GLN A 89 -5.10 9.35 -2.14
N ILE A 90 -6.00 9.07 -1.21
CA ILE A 90 -6.62 10.08 -0.35
C ILE A 90 -6.45 9.71 1.11
N ASP A 91 -6.35 10.75 1.94
CA ASP A 91 -6.40 10.64 3.39
C ASP A 91 -7.83 10.94 3.85
N LEU A 92 -8.51 9.93 4.41
CA LEU A 92 -9.89 10.05 4.86
C LEU A 92 -10.08 11.13 5.92
N ILE A 93 -9.07 11.38 6.79
CA ILE A 93 -9.15 12.42 7.81
C ILE A 93 -9.18 13.79 7.15
N LYS A 94 -8.30 14.03 6.17
CA LYS A 94 -8.27 15.28 5.41
C LYS A 94 -9.58 15.50 4.66
N VAL A 95 -10.05 14.48 3.96
CA VAL A 95 -11.31 14.54 3.20
C VAL A 95 -12.51 14.79 4.12
N ALA A 96 -12.57 14.15 5.31
CA ALA A 96 -13.64 14.36 6.28
C ALA A 96 -13.63 15.77 6.90
N SER A 97 -12.48 16.46 6.87
CA SER A 97 -12.31 17.82 7.42
C SER A 97 -12.45 18.94 6.38
N VAL A 98 -12.71 18.60 5.11
CA VAL A 98 -12.90 19.62 4.04
C VAL A 98 -14.20 20.35 4.26
N ASP A 99 -14.13 21.69 4.29
CA ASP A 99 -15.30 22.56 4.44
C ASP A 99 -15.65 23.20 3.07
N GLU A 100 -15.97 22.34 2.10
CA GLU A 100 -16.41 22.76 0.76
C GLU A 100 -17.80 22.17 0.47
N PRO A 101 -18.81 23.03 0.14
CA PRO A 101 -20.17 22.57 -0.10
C PRO A 101 -20.28 21.52 -1.20
N ASP A 102 -19.48 21.66 -2.26
CA ASP A 102 -19.48 20.75 -3.41
C ASP A 102 -18.92 19.37 -3.05
N LEU A 103 -18.10 19.27 -2.02
CA LEU A 103 -17.49 18.02 -1.54
C LEU A 103 -18.23 17.39 -0.35
N LEU A 104 -19.37 17.93 0.04
CA LEU A 104 -20.16 17.44 1.19
C LEU A 104 -20.51 15.94 1.10
N PRO A 105 -20.90 15.37 -0.06
CA PRO A 105 -21.14 13.92 -0.19
C PRO A 105 -19.87 13.11 0.10
N LEU A 106 -18.72 13.55 -0.39
CA LEU A 106 -17.42 12.90 -0.18
C LEU A 106 -16.96 13.03 1.27
N GLN A 107 -17.16 14.17 1.90
CA GLN A 107 -16.89 14.41 3.32
C GLN A 107 -17.68 13.44 4.20
N ARG A 108 -19.00 13.32 3.98
CA ARG A 108 -19.87 12.40 4.73
C ARG A 108 -19.45 10.94 4.54
N TRP A 109 -19.12 10.56 3.32
CA TRP A 109 -18.65 9.23 3.02
C TRP A 109 -17.33 8.92 3.76
N ALA A 110 -16.36 9.84 3.75
CA ALA A 110 -15.09 9.70 4.45
C ALA A 110 -15.27 9.59 5.97
N ALA A 111 -16.14 10.44 6.55
CA ALA A 111 -16.47 10.41 7.97
C ALA A 111 -17.09 9.05 8.37
N GLY A 112 -18.09 8.57 7.61
CA GLY A 112 -18.71 7.27 7.89
C GLY A 112 -17.73 6.10 7.73
N ARG A 113 -16.72 6.23 6.87
CA ARG A 113 -15.67 5.23 6.70
C ARG A 113 -14.72 5.18 7.90
N LEU A 114 -14.41 6.33 8.48
CA LEU A 114 -13.57 6.44 9.68
C LEU A 114 -14.22 5.88 10.94
N GLU A 115 -15.55 5.83 11.00
CA GLU A 115 -16.29 5.25 12.13
C GLU A 115 -16.23 3.71 12.15
N GLN A 116 -15.86 3.06 11.05
CA GLN A 116 -15.79 1.60 10.98
C GLN A 116 -14.46 1.11 11.60
N PRO A 117 -14.49 0.12 12.51
CA PRO A 117 -13.25 -0.39 13.12
C PRO A 117 -12.38 -1.14 12.12
N GLY A 118 -11.06 -0.89 12.17
CA GLY A 118 -10.07 -1.64 11.39
C GLY A 118 -9.79 -1.08 9.98
N HIS A 119 -10.18 0.15 9.67
CA HIS A 119 -9.90 0.76 8.37
C HIS A 119 -8.63 1.62 8.38
N SER A 120 -7.90 1.57 7.26
CA SER A 120 -6.80 2.49 7.01
C SER A 120 -7.34 3.91 6.80
N THR A 121 -6.64 4.89 7.35
CA THR A 121 -6.92 6.31 7.09
C THR A 121 -6.57 6.73 5.67
N GLN A 122 -5.70 5.96 5.00
CA GLN A 122 -5.33 6.17 3.61
C GLN A 122 -5.94 5.09 2.73
N ILE A 123 -6.64 5.49 1.70
CA ILE A 123 -7.24 4.61 0.70
C ILE A 123 -6.90 5.07 -0.71
N CYS A 124 -6.91 4.11 -1.64
CA CYS A 124 -6.78 4.38 -3.06
C CYS A 124 -8.16 4.33 -3.72
N LEU A 125 -8.56 5.41 -4.36
CA LEU A 125 -9.74 5.46 -5.22
C LEU A 125 -9.30 5.18 -6.65
N ASN A 126 -9.88 4.14 -7.25
CA ASN A 126 -9.67 3.86 -8.66
C ASN A 126 -10.52 4.82 -9.54
N LYS A 127 -10.21 4.86 -10.83
CA LYS A 127 -10.89 5.72 -11.79
C LYS A 127 -12.44 5.62 -11.69
N ALA A 128 -12.97 4.40 -11.61
CA ALA A 128 -14.42 4.18 -11.50
C ALA A 128 -15.01 4.76 -10.21
N ALA A 129 -14.29 4.63 -9.08
CA ALA A 129 -14.70 5.23 -7.82
C ALA A 129 -14.66 6.76 -7.86
N VAL A 130 -13.66 7.34 -8.52
CA VAL A 130 -13.57 8.80 -8.73
C VAL A 130 -14.74 9.28 -9.59
N GLU A 131 -15.08 8.58 -10.66
CA GLU A 131 -16.22 8.91 -11.53
C GLU A 131 -17.55 8.89 -10.75
N GLN A 132 -17.79 7.84 -9.95
CA GLN A 132 -18.99 7.74 -9.12
C GLN A 132 -19.06 8.84 -8.04
N MET A 133 -17.93 9.14 -7.39
CA MET A 133 -17.89 10.22 -6.40
C MET A 133 -18.08 11.60 -7.04
N ALA A 134 -17.55 11.82 -8.22
CA ALA A 134 -17.75 13.05 -8.98
C ALA A 134 -19.24 13.27 -9.33
N GLU A 135 -19.93 12.21 -9.74
CA GLU A 135 -21.37 12.24 -10.00
C GLU A 135 -22.15 12.60 -8.74
N LEU A 136 -21.81 12.02 -7.58
CA LEU A 136 -22.44 12.33 -6.29
C LEU A 136 -22.19 13.78 -5.83
N CYS A 137 -21.04 14.34 -6.20
CA CYS A 137 -20.66 15.72 -5.89
C CYS A 137 -21.16 16.72 -6.95
N GLY A 138 -21.75 16.25 -8.06
CA GLY A 138 -22.16 17.12 -9.18
C GLY A 138 -20.97 17.76 -9.91
N LEU A 139 -19.80 17.16 -9.85
CA LEU A 139 -18.56 17.64 -10.43
C LEU A 139 -18.13 16.80 -11.64
N ALA A 140 -17.34 17.40 -12.54
CA ALA A 140 -16.64 16.61 -13.55
C ALA A 140 -15.54 15.72 -12.88
N PRO A 141 -15.32 14.46 -13.34
CA PRO A 141 -14.32 13.58 -12.75
C PRO A 141 -12.92 14.18 -12.67
N GLU A 142 -12.51 14.94 -13.69
CA GLU A 142 -11.22 15.62 -13.74
C GLU A 142 -11.12 16.70 -12.66
N THR A 143 -12.18 17.47 -12.45
CA THR A 143 -12.25 18.51 -11.41
C THR A 143 -12.15 17.89 -10.02
N LEU A 144 -12.86 16.79 -9.77
CA LEU A 144 -12.75 16.08 -8.49
C LEU A 144 -11.33 15.50 -8.29
N LEU A 145 -10.74 14.94 -9.33
CA LEU A 145 -9.40 14.39 -9.29
C LEU A 145 -8.35 15.43 -8.90
N ASP A 146 -8.42 16.62 -9.46
CA ASP A 146 -7.51 17.74 -9.16
C ASP A 146 -7.68 18.20 -7.70
N ARG A 147 -8.93 18.34 -7.23
CA ARG A 147 -9.21 18.66 -5.82
C ARG A 147 -8.67 17.62 -4.86
N LEU A 148 -8.85 16.33 -5.17
CA LEU A 148 -8.32 15.22 -4.34
C LEU A 148 -6.79 15.22 -4.33
N ARG A 149 -6.13 15.55 -5.43
CA ARG A 149 -4.67 15.71 -5.50
C ARG A 149 -4.17 16.89 -4.66
N GLU A 150 -4.84 18.02 -4.69
CA GLU A 150 -4.52 19.17 -3.83
C GLU A 150 -4.60 18.82 -2.36
N LEU A 151 -5.63 18.08 -1.94
CA LEU A 151 -5.78 17.56 -0.58
C LEU A 151 -4.69 16.53 -0.21
N ALA A 152 -4.22 15.73 -1.17
CA ALA A 152 -3.14 14.78 -0.95
C ALA A 152 -1.78 15.48 -0.77
N VAL A 153 -1.50 16.54 -1.54
CA VAL A 153 -0.22 17.28 -1.53
C VAL A 153 -0.13 18.28 -0.37
N GLY A 154 -1.24 18.79 0.14
CA GLY A 154 -1.31 19.80 1.21
C GLY A 154 -0.88 19.35 2.61
N GLY A 155 -0.07 18.29 2.75
CA GLY A 155 0.36 17.69 4.01
C GLY A 155 1.80 17.94 4.45
N ASP A 156 2.58 18.74 3.71
CA ASP A 156 3.98 19.03 4.09
C ASP A 156 4.20 20.54 4.31
N GLY A 157 3.53 21.09 5.29
CA GLY A 157 3.75 22.47 5.67
C GLY A 157 3.01 22.91 6.92
N HIS A 158 3.43 22.46 8.11
CA HIS A 158 3.68 23.30 9.29
C HIS A 158 4.17 22.44 10.45
N ARG A 159 5.35 22.77 10.92
CA ARG A 159 6.08 22.41 12.15
C ARG A 159 5.29 21.75 13.28
#